data_4c40ef13d778964c5911c2a2d726c99d
#
_entry.id   4c40ef13d778964c5911c2a2d726c99d
#
_cell.length_a   1.000
_cell.length_b   1.000
_cell.length_c   1.000
_cell.angle_alpha   90.00
_cell.angle_beta   90.00
_cell.angle_gamma   90.00
#
_symmetry.space_group_name_H-M   'P 1'
#
loop_
_entity.id
_entity.type
_entity.pdbx_description
1 polymer ?
#
loop_
_entity_poly.entity_id
_entity_poly.type
_entity_poly.pdbx_seq_one_letter_code
_entity_poly.pdbx_strand_id
1 'polypeptide(L)'
;MARGKQSGIAYGQKKQNGQSDTEQLIQIASYIRQRYKVKVKREAYLLFNINNKLKSVKEYVTRADLNDHHVKNPDLLWIDKYGMWIAEIDGAVHDRKVEKTNKRNELFRSNNIKLIVVNLADCKELELDIYEYIDSEILRLIRNG
;
A
#
# COMPACT_ATOMS: atom_id res chain seq x y z
N MET A 1 17.14 11.80 -3.64
CA MET A 1 16.66 11.66 -3.48
C MET A 1 16.40 11.27 -3.36
N ALA A 2 16.75 11.24 -3.26
CA ALA A 2 16.35 10.90 -3.06
C ALA A 2 16.23 10.36 -3.02
N ARG A 3 16.41 10.50 -2.99
CA ARG A 3 16.23 10.10 -2.82
C ARG A 3 16.07 9.62 -2.74
N GLY A 4 16.42 9.62 -2.58
CA GLY A 4 16.18 9.26 -2.39
C GLY A 4 16.23 8.67 -2.35
N LYS A 5 16.42 8.73 -2.34
CA LYS A 5 16.37 8.31 -2.25
C LYS A 5 16.57 7.79 -1.94
N GLN A 6 16.85 7.73 -1.66
CA GLN A 6 17.00 7.45 -1.31
C GLN A 6 16.80 6.88 -0.86
N SER A 7 16.96 6.64 -0.55
CA SER A 7 16.75 6.14 -0.18
C SER A 7 17.16 5.27 -0.14
N GLY A 8 17.44 4.98 0.02
CA GLY A 8 17.62 4.18 0.08
C GLY A 8 18.32 3.29 -0.14
N ILE A 9 19.32 2.89 0.67
CA ILE A 9 19.98 2.14 0.34
C ILE A 9 19.99 0.87 0.91
N ALA A 10 19.66 0.61 1.91
CA ALA A 10 19.20 -0.64 2.24
C ALA A 10 18.38 -1.15 1.14
N TYR A 11 18.17 -0.30 0.24
CA TYR A 11 17.54 -0.60 -0.96
C TYR A 11 18.27 -1.64 -1.74
N GLY A 12 19.54 -1.67 -1.72
CA GLY A 12 20.31 -2.56 -2.52
C GLY A 12 19.94 -4.01 -2.33
N GLN A 13 19.60 -4.38 -1.11
CA GLN A 13 19.22 -5.71 -0.86
C GLN A 13 17.86 -6.05 -1.22
N LYS A 14 16.98 -5.11 -1.10
CA LYS A 14 15.61 -5.30 -1.50
C LYS A 14 15.50 -5.51 -2.99
N LYS A 15 16.47 -5.03 -3.74
CA LYS A 15 16.34 -5.10 -5.18
C LYS A 15 16.26 -6.50 -5.74
N GLN A 16 16.86 -7.46 -5.12
CA GLN A 16 16.77 -8.77 -5.68
C GLN A 16 15.46 -9.45 -5.40
N ASN A 17 14.99 -9.37 -4.21
CA ASN A 17 13.69 -9.89 -3.92
C ASN A 17 12.64 -8.95 -4.47
N GLY A 18 12.99 -7.68 -4.57
CA GLY A 18 12.07 -6.66 -4.99
C GLY A 18 11.84 -6.56 -6.46
N GLN A 19 12.67 -7.20 -7.30
CA GLN A 19 12.43 -7.10 -8.73
C GLN A 19 11.17 -7.85 -9.15
N SER A 20 11.00 -9.09 -8.68
CA SER A 20 9.78 -9.82 -8.96
C SER A 20 8.58 -9.13 -8.33
N ASP A 21 8.76 -8.66 -7.09
CA ASP A 21 7.68 -7.99 -6.41
C ASP A 21 7.35 -6.66 -7.08
N THR A 22 8.37 -5.97 -7.59
CA THR A 22 8.16 -4.72 -8.31
C THR A 22 7.40 -4.94 -9.61
N GLU A 23 7.76 -5.99 -10.35
CA GLU A 23 7.04 -6.31 -11.57
C GLU A 23 5.60 -6.67 -11.26
N GLN A 24 5.38 -7.46 -10.23
CA GLN A 24 4.04 -7.84 -9.81
C GLN A 24 3.25 -6.59 -9.40
N LEU A 25 3.90 -5.68 -8.69
CA LEU A 25 3.28 -4.43 -8.26
C LEU A 25 2.85 -3.59 -9.45
N ILE A 26 3.70 -3.48 -10.47
CA ILE A 26 3.39 -2.73 -11.68
C ILE A 26 2.20 -3.36 -12.40
N GLN A 27 2.17 -4.69 -12.48
CA GLN A 27 1.08 -5.41 -13.13
C GLN A 27 -0.24 -5.21 -12.38
N ILE A 28 -0.20 -5.28 -11.07
CA ILE A 28 -1.38 -5.06 -10.25
C ILE A 28 -1.88 -3.63 -10.41
N ALA A 29 -0.96 -2.65 -10.38
CA ALA A 29 -1.33 -1.25 -10.58
C ALA A 29 -2.00 -1.04 -11.93
N SER A 30 -1.45 -1.65 -12.97
CA SER A 30 -2.00 -1.57 -14.32
C SER A 30 -3.39 -2.19 -14.38
N TYR A 31 -3.56 -3.35 -13.74
CA TYR A 31 -4.84 -4.03 -13.69
C TYR A 31 -5.91 -3.16 -13.04
N ILE A 32 -5.59 -2.59 -11.89
CA ILE A 32 -6.55 -1.75 -11.16
C ILE A 32 -6.90 -0.51 -11.97
N ARG A 33 -5.89 0.12 -12.55
CA ARG A 33 -6.09 1.31 -13.38
C ARG A 33 -7.03 1.03 -14.53
N GLN A 34 -6.84 -0.08 -15.21
CA GLN A 34 -7.64 -0.41 -16.38
C GLN A 34 -9.01 -0.92 -16.01
N ARG A 35 -9.08 -1.76 -14.98
CA ARG A 35 -10.33 -2.39 -14.57
C ARG A 35 -11.30 -1.38 -13.96
N TYR A 36 -10.77 -0.49 -13.11
CA TYR A 36 -11.61 0.43 -12.34
C TYR A 36 -11.56 1.88 -12.83
N LYS A 37 -10.76 2.14 -13.86
CA LYS A 37 -10.65 3.46 -14.48
C LYS A 37 -10.25 4.54 -13.48
N VAL A 38 -9.25 4.24 -12.69
CA VAL A 38 -8.72 5.14 -11.66
C VAL A 38 -7.25 5.39 -11.90
N LYS A 39 -6.73 6.47 -11.31
CA LYS A 39 -5.30 6.76 -11.32
C LYS A 39 -4.69 6.07 -10.12
N VAL A 40 -3.71 5.22 -10.35
CA VAL A 40 -3.06 4.49 -9.27
C VAL A 40 -1.66 5.05 -9.07
N LYS A 41 -1.37 5.49 -7.84
CA LYS A 41 -0.07 6.03 -7.49
C LYS A 41 0.76 4.97 -6.79
N ARG A 42 2.02 4.83 -7.20
CA ARG A 42 2.91 3.84 -6.62
C ARG A 42 3.86 4.39 -5.57
N GLU A 43 4.01 5.71 -5.51
CA GLU A 43 4.96 6.31 -4.57
C GLU A 43 4.32 7.50 -3.88
N ALA A 44 3.25 7.23 -3.17
CA ALA A 44 2.57 8.25 -2.41
C ALA A 44 2.96 8.14 -0.94
N TYR A 45 2.99 9.27 -0.25
CA TYR A 45 3.27 9.33 1.18
C TYR A 45 2.06 9.90 1.91
N LEU A 46 1.62 9.20 2.94
CA LEU A 46 0.54 9.68 3.78
C LEU A 46 1.13 10.24 5.07
N LEU A 47 0.77 11.45 5.40
CA LEU A 47 1.26 12.13 6.58
C LEU A 47 0.16 12.20 7.63
N PHE A 48 0.41 11.59 8.79
CA PHE A 48 -0.53 11.56 9.90
C PHE A 48 0.01 12.41 11.04
N ASN A 49 -0.88 13.12 11.73
CA ASN A 49 -0.43 13.93 12.85
C ASN A 49 -0.26 13.07 14.11
N ILE A 50 0.08 13.73 15.21
CA ILE A 50 0.33 13.05 16.48
C ILE A 50 -0.90 12.28 16.99
N ASN A 51 -2.08 12.67 16.55
CA ASN A 51 -3.31 11.98 16.93
C ASN A 51 -3.72 10.94 15.89
N ASN A 52 -2.79 10.54 15.02
CA ASN A 52 -3.01 9.53 13.98
C ASN A 52 -4.09 9.89 12.98
N LYS A 53 -4.24 11.19 12.73
CA LYS A 53 -5.18 11.64 11.71
C LYS A 53 -4.45 12.02 10.45
N LEU A 54 -4.98 11.59 9.31
CA LEU A 54 -4.39 11.89 8.02
C LEU A 54 -4.48 13.37 7.73
N LYS A 55 -3.35 14.00 7.43
CA LYS A 55 -3.27 15.42 7.17
C LYS A 55 -3.02 15.72 5.70
N SER A 56 -2.22 14.92 5.03
CA SER A 56 -1.94 15.17 3.62
C SER A 56 -1.39 13.94 2.93
N VAL A 57 -1.47 13.95 1.61
CA VAL A 57 -0.87 12.92 0.75
C VAL A 57 0.08 13.65 -0.19
N LYS A 58 1.33 13.23 -0.21
CA LYS A 58 2.36 13.90 -1.00
C LYS A 58 3.13 12.91 -1.87
N GLU A 59 3.76 13.41 -2.91
CA GLU A 59 4.60 12.58 -3.76
C GLU A 59 6.01 12.42 -3.19
N TYR A 60 6.43 13.36 -2.35
CA TYR A 60 7.69 13.27 -1.61
C TYR A 60 7.55 14.04 -0.31
N VAL A 61 8.41 13.73 0.63
CA VAL A 61 8.35 14.36 1.96
C VAL A 61 9.65 15.07 2.25
N THR A 62 9.54 16.15 3.01
CA THR A 62 10.70 16.93 3.46
C THR A 62 11.13 16.44 4.83
N ARG A 63 12.27 16.92 5.30
CA ARG A 63 12.71 16.62 6.65
C ARG A 63 11.72 17.15 7.69
N ALA A 64 11.17 18.34 7.42
CA ALA A 64 10.17 18.93 8.32
C ALA A 64 8.93 18.02 8.38
N ASP A 65 8.50 17.50 7.24
CA ASP A 65 7.37 16.57 7.24
C ASP A 65 7.64 15.36 8.11
N LEU A 66 8.84 14.78 8.01
CA LEU A 66 9.21 13.62 8.80
C LEU A 66 9.30 13.93 10.29
N ASN A 67 9.72 15.14 10.64
CA ASN A 67 9.82 15.54 12.04
C ASN A 67 8.46 15.75 12.68
N ASP A 68 7.51 16.26 11.91
CA ASP A 68 6.21 16.67 12.44
C ASP A 68 5.10 15.66 12.25
N HIS A 69 5.36 14.58 11.50
CA HIS A 69 4.33 13.62 11.12
C HIS A 69 4.80 12.18 11.21
N HIS A 70 3.83 11.32 11.30
CA HIS A 70 4.01 9.89 11.13
C HIS A 70 3.76 9.64 9.64
N VAL A 71 4.71 9.08 8.95
CA VAL A 71 4.63 8.92 7.50
C VAL A 71 4.48 7.47 7.12
N LYS A 72 3.53 7.17 6.24
CA LYS A 72 3.36 5.85 5.66
C LYS A 72 3.48 5.96 4.15
N ASN A 73 4.10 4.96 3.56
CA ASN A 73 4.31 4.91 2.12
C ASN A 73 3.73 3.60 1.58
N PRO A 74 2.43 3.59 1.25
CA PRO A 74 1.81 2.36 0.76
C PRO A 74 2.31 1.99 -0.63
N ASP A 75 2.18 0.72 -0.99
CA ASP A 75 2.59 0.26 -2.30
C ASP A 75 1.76 0.89 -3.40
N LEU A 76 0.45 0.91 -3.23
CA LEU A 76 -0.46 1.52 -4.19
C LEU A 76 -1.49 2.37 -3.46
N LEU A 77 -1.87 3.47 -4.10
CA LEU A 77 -2.91 4.36 -3.58
C LEU A 77 -3.75 4.89 -4.71
N TRP A 78 -5.06 4.92 -4.54
CA TRP A 78 -5.96 5.58 -5.49
C TRP A 78 -7.17 6.13 -4.74
N ILE A 79 -7.85 7.07 -5.40
CA ILE A 79 -9.04 7.71 -4.86
C ILE A 79 -10.14 7.59 -5.90
N ASP A 80 -11.31 7.18 -5.47
CA ASP A 80 -12.47 7.09 -6.34
C ASP A 80 -13.71 7.58 -5.59
N LYS A 81 -14.89 7.31 -6.14
CA LYS A 81 -16.13 7.78 -5.52
C LYS A 81 -16.39 7.14 -4.15
N TYR A 82 -15.72 6.04 -3.85
CA TYR A 82 -15.89 5.39 -2.55
C TYR A 82 -14.87 5.86 -1.52
N GLY A 83 -13.94 6.72 -1.91
CA GLY A 83 -12.94 7.28 -1.02
C GLY A 83 -11.53 6.87 -1.38
N MET A 84 -10.67 6.84 -0.37
CA MET A 84 -9.25 6.52 -0.56
C MET A 84 -9.01 5.04 -0.35
N TRP A 85 -8.24 4.46 -1.25
CA TRP A 85 -7.87 3.06 -1.23
C TRP A 85 -6.37 2.90 -1.18
N ILE A 86 -5.91 1.90 -0.45
CA ILE A 86 -4.51 1.52 -0.40
C ILE A 86 -4.42 0.02 -0.65
N ALA A 87 -3.45 -0.40 -1.42
CA ALA A 87 -3.13 -1.81 -1.55
C ALA A 87 -1.68 -2.02 -1.11
N GLU A 88 -1.48 -3.03 -0.30
CA GLU A 88 -0.17 -3.45 0.16
C GLU A 88 0.10 -4.83 -0.41
N ILE A 89 1.21 -4.97 -1.11
CA ILE A 89 1.58 -6.21 -1.77
C ILE A 89 2.74 -6.82 -0.99
N ASP A 90 2.47 -7.94 -0.35
CA ASP A 90 3.44 -8.57 0.52
C ASP A 90 3.87 -9.91 -0.06
N GLY A 91 5.16 -10.09 -0.27
CA GLY A 91 5.70 -11.34 -0.81
C GLY A 91 6.12 -12.35 0.23
N ALA A 92 6.10 -11.96 1.50
CA ALA A 92 6.63 -12.80 2.57
C ALA A 92 5.53 -13.50 3.36
N VAL A 93 5.92 -14.56 4.04
CA VAL A 93 5.02 -15.24 4.97
C VAL A 93 4.84 -14.38 6.21
N HIS A 94 3.61 -14.24 6.61
CA HIS A 94 3.22 -13.25 7.58
C HIS A 94 3.14 -13.74 9.01
N ASP A 95 4.07 -14.34 9.59
CA ASP A 95 3.85 -14.79 10.96
C ASP A 95 4.60 -14.00 12.01
N ARG A 96 5.41 -13.03 11.61
CA ARG A 96 6.22 -12.35 12.60
C ARG A 96 5.88 -10.91 12.89
N LYS A 97 4.92 -10.35 12.19
CA LYS A 97 4.63 -8.92 12.32
C LYS A 97 3.15 -8.62 12.52
N VAL A 98 2.47 -9.52 13.18
CA VAL A 98 1.03 -9.39 13.36
C VAL A 98 0.69 -8.09 14.09
N GLU A 99 1.45 -7.76 15.11
CA GLU A 99 1.18 -6.56 15.90
C GLU A 99 1.36 -5.28 15.11
N LYS A 100 2.45 -5.18 14.33
CA LYS A 100 2.69 -4.02 13.46
C LYS A 100 1.64 -3.92 12.38
N THR A 101 1.26 -5.07 11.82
CA THR A 101 0.24 -5.12 10.78
C THR A 101 -1.11 -4.64 11.33
N ASN A 102 -1.45 -5.06 12.54
CA ASN A 102 -2.71 -4.64 13.15
C ASN A 102 -2.74 -3.15 13.43
N LYS A 103 -1.63 -2.58 13.88
CA LYS A 103 -1.54 -1.15 14.12
C LYS A 103 -1.68 -0.35 12.82
N ARG A 104 -1.02 -0.82 11.76
CA ARG A 104 -1.12 -0.17 10.45
C ARG A 104 -2.55 -0.22 9.93
N ASN A 105 -3.17 -1.40 10.05
CA ASN A 105 -4.54 -1.57 9.57
C ASN A 105 -5.50 -0.68 10.33
N GLU A 106 -5.30 -0.55 11.64
CA GLU A 106 -6.14 0.31 12.45
C GLU A 106 -5.95 1.78 12.10
N LEU A 107 -4.71 2.20 11.84
CA LEU A 107 -4.42 3.55 11.43
C LEU A 107 -5.16 3.91 10.15
N PHE A 108 -5.13 3.03 9.16
CA PHE A 108 -5.81 3.27 7.91
C PHE A 108 -7.33 3.25 8.10
N ARG A 109 -7.82 2.24 8.82
CA ARG A 109 -9.25 2.10 9.04
C ARG A 109 -9.85 3.30 9.79
N SER A 110 -9.14 3.79 10.80
CA SER A 110 -9.64 4.92 11.58
C SER A 110 -9.67 6.22 10.78
N ASN A 111 -8.99 6.26 9.63
CA ASN A 111 -9.02 7.40 8.74
C ASN A 111 -9.88 7.13 7.50
N ASN A 112 -10.74 6.11 7.57
CA ASN A 112 -11.65 5.76 6.49
C ASN A 112 -10.93 5.41 5.18
N ILE A 113 -9.73 4.85 5.30
CA ILE A 113 -8.99 4.38 4.16
C ILE A 113 -9.27 2.90 3.98
N LYS A 114 -9.65 2.51 2.77
CA LYS A 114 -9.93 1.11 2.47
C LYS A 114 -8.61 0.42 2.14
N LEU A 115 -8.32 -0.66 2.85
CA LEU A 115 -7.04 -1.35 2.73
C LEU A 115 -7.24 -2.74 2.15
N ILE A 116 -6.46 -3.05 1.11
CA ILE A 116 -6.39 -4.38 0.54
C ILE A 116 -4.98 -4.89 0.75
N VAL A 117 -4.85 -6.05 1.38
CA VAL A 117 -3.55 -6.67 1.57
C VAL A 117 -3.49 -7.90 0.69
N VAL A 118 -2.55 -7.91 -0.24
CA VAL A 118 -2.33 -9.04 -1.13
C VAL A 118 -1.06 -9.74 -0.68
N ASN A 119 -1.20 -10.91 -0.08
CA ASN A 119 -0.05 -11.72 0.29
C ASN A 119 0.22 -12.70 -0.83
N LEU A 120 1.31 -12.47 -1.56
CA LEU A 120 1.64 -13.26 -2.74
C LEU A 120 1.93 -14.71 -2.40
N ALA A 121 2.55 -14.96 -1.25
CA ALA A 121 2.85 -16.31 -0.83
C ALA A 121 1.56 -17.09 -0.53
N ASP A 122 0.62 -16.44 0.15
CA ASP A 122 -0.66 -17.07 0.46
C ASP A 122 -1.46 -17.33 -0.80
N CYS A 123 -1.48 -16.39 -1.73
CA CYS A 123 -2.20 -16.58 -2.98
C CYS A 123 -1.63 -17.75 -3.76
N LYS A 124 -0.32 -17.89 -3.77
CA LYS A 124 0.33 -18.98 -4.46
C LYS A 124 0.00 -20.32 -3.79
N GLU A 125 0.08 -20.35 -2.47
CA GLU A 125 -0.20 -21.56 -1.72
C GLU A 125 -1.63 -22.02 -1.87
N LEU A 126 -2.57 -21.11 -1.88
CA LEU A 126 -3.97 -21.40 -2.01
C LEU A 126 -4.44 -21.44 -3.47
N GLU A 127 -3.52 -21.30 -4.41
CA GLU A 127 -3.79 -21.30 -5.84
C GLU A 127 -4.86 -20.29 -6.23
N LEU A 128 -4.80 -19.10 -5.60
CA LEU A 128 -5.74 -18.03 -5.88
C LEU A 128 -5.22 -17.15 -7.01
N ASP A 129 -6.13 -16.73 -7.89
CA ASP A 129 -5.81 -15.73 -8.89
C ASP A 129 -5.76 -14.37 -8.19
N ILE A 130 -4.62 -13.68 -8.29
CA ILE A 130 -4.41 -12.42 -7.59
C ILE A 130 -5.45 -11.38 -7.98
N TYR A 131 -5.77 -11.30 -9.26
CA TYR A 131 -6.71 -10.29 -9.75
C TYR A 131 -8.14 -10.57 -9.29
N GLU A 132 -8.53 -11.84 -9.29
CA GLU A 132 -9.83 -12.21 -8.75
C GLU A 132 -9.91 -11.91 -7.26
N TYR A 133 -8.82 -12.16 -6.54
CA TYR A 133 -8.76 -11.86 -5.12
C TYR A 133 -8.93 -10.36 -4.89
N ILE A 134 -8.22 -9.52 -5.67
CA ILE A 134 -8.33 -8.07 -5.55
C ILE A 134 -9.76 -7.61 -5.84
N ASP A 135 -10.36 -8.13 -6.91
CA ASP A 135 -11.73 -7.77 -7.26
C ASP A 135 -12.70 -8.14 -6.14
N SER A 136 -12.53 -9.30 -5.54
CA SER A 136 -13.42 -9.71 -4.45
C SER A 136 -13.24 -8.85 -3.21
N GLU A 137 -12.01 -8.43 -2.92
CA GLU A 137 -11.76 -7.56 -1.78
C GLU A 137 -12.33 -6.17 -2.01
N ILE A 138 -12.22 -5.66 -3.21
CA ILE A 138 -12.80 -4.36 -3.55
C ILE A 138 -14.32 -4.42 -3.37
N LEU A 139 -14.93 -5.47 -3.88
CA LEU A 139 -16.38 -5.63 -3.77
C LEU A 139 -16.81 -5.75 -2.30
N ARG A 140 -16.07 -6.51 -1.52
CA ARG A 140 -16.37 -6.67 -0.10
C ARG A 140 -16.30 -5.33 0.65
N LEU A 141 -15.26 -4.55 0.37
CA LEU A 141 -15.07 -3.27 1.04
C LEU A 141 -16.12 -2.23 0.62
N ILE A 142 -16.57 -2.28 -0.63
CA ILE A 142 -17.65 -1.41 -1.09
C ILE A 142 -18.95 -1.75 -0.38
N ARG A 143 -19.23 -3.05 -0.24
CA ARG A 143 -20.47 -3.49 0.41
C ARG A 143 -20.50 -3.17 1.90
N ASN A 144 -19.34 -3.23 2.53
CA ASN A 144 -19.27 -3.01 3.99
C ASN A 144 -18.99 -1.55 4.36
N GLY A 145 -18.68 -0.75 3.39
CA GLY A 145 -18.42 0.66 3.61
C GLY A 145 -19.61 1.52 3.23
#